data_86b2eb92ff27ce61a6df69c0d9a8deb3
#
_entry.id   86b2eb92ff27ce61a6df69c0d9a8deb3
#
_cell.length_a   1.000
_cell.length_b   1.000
_cell.length_c   1.000
_cell.angle_alpha   90.00
_cell.angle_beta   90.00
_cell.angle_gamma   90.00
#
_symmetry.space_group_name_H-M   'P 1'
#
loop_
_entity.id
_entity.type
_entity.pdbx_description
1 polymer ?
#
loop_
_entity_poly.entity_id
_entity_poly.type
_entity_poly.pdbx_seq_one_letter_code
_entity_poly.pdbx_strand_id
1 'polypeptide(L)'
;QRQMCIRDSLYPDLSTLEIFPWRPQQGKVARMICDVYRPNGQPFEGDPRYVLKRAVQQAEDMGYTFEVGPECEFFLFNTDENTMPTTNTHEQAGYFDIGPLDFGENARRDIVMNLEDMGFVIEASHHEMAPAQHEIDFRYDEALNTADNIMTFKMAVRTIARRHGLHATFMPKPKFGVNGSGMHINMSLQKDGKNIFQDASDPNGLSEEAYYFIGGIMRHIKGMAAITNPLVNSYKRLVPGFEAPVYIAWLSLIHI
;
A
#
# COMPACT_ATOMS: atom_id res chain seq x y z
N GLN A 1 10.54 -17.35 37.60
CA GLN A 1 10.62 -16.05 36.86
C GLN A 1 9.21 -15.74 36.35
N ARG A 2 8.52 -14.78 36.99
CA ARG A 2 7.25 -14.26 36.44
C ARG A 2 7.59 -13.35 35.28
N GLN A 3 7.28 -13.77 34.07
CA GLN A 3 7.14 -12.85 32.95
C GLN A 3 6.07 -11.83 33.32
N MET A 4 6.45 -10.59 33.53
CA MET A 4 5.49 -9.49 33.59
C MET A 4 4.88 -9.38 32.19
N CYS A 5 3.62 -9.80 32.05
CA CYS A 5 2.83 -9.46 30.89
C CYS A 5 2.59 -7.96 30.94
N ILE A 6 3.32 -7.20 30.13
CA ILE A 6 2.97 -5.83 29.81
C ILE A 6 1.67 -5.95 29.02
N ARG A 7 0.56 -5.50 29.60
CA ARG A 7 -0.74 -5.47 28.92
C ARG A 7 -0.95 -4.08 28.37
N ASP A 8 -0.59 -3.90 27.11
CA ASP A 8 -1.00 -2.71 26.39
C ASP A 8 -2.52 -2.76 26.14
N SER A 9 -3.13 -1.60 26.00
CA SER A 9 -4.56 -1.44 25.73
C SER A 9 -4.77 -1.04 24.29
N LEU A 10 -5.81 -1.59 23.66
CA LEU A 10 -6.26 -1.19 22.33
C LEU A 10 -7.45 -0.25 22.46
N TYR A 11 -7.34 0.94 21.90
CA TYR A 11 -8.41 1.92 21.84
C TYR A 11 -8.93 2.01 20.41
N PRO A 12 -10.19 1.61 20.15
CA PRO A 12 -10.74 1.63 18.79
C PRO A 12 -10.97 3.05 18.32
N ASP A 13 -10.53 3.30 17.09
CA ASP A 13 -10.87 4.51 16.36
C ASP A 13 -12.20 4.27 15.64
N LEU A 14 -13.26 4.91 16.13
CA LEU A 14 -14.62 4.70 15.64
C LEU A 14 -14.81 5.19 14.20
N SER A 15 -13.98 6.13 13.73
CA SER A 15 -14.02 6.61 12.34
C SER A 15 -13.63 5.54 11.34
N THR A 16 -12.89 4.50 11.79
CA THR A 16 -12.41 3.39 10.97
C THR A 16 -13.34 2.17 10.99
N LEU A 17 -14.59 2.32 11.45
CA LEU A 17 -15.56 1.22 11.47
C LEU A 17 -15.89 0.79 10.03
N GLU A 18 -15.57 -0.47 9.71
CA GLU A 18 -15.83 -1.06 8.41
C GLU A 18 -16.61 -2.36 8.53
N ILE A 19 -17.65 -2.53 7.69
CA ILE A 19 -18.42 -3.77 7.61
C ILE A 19 -17.91 -4.59 6.42
N PHE A 20 -17.53 -5.84 6.66
CA PHE A 20 -17.02 -6.72 5.62
C PHE A 20 -18.12 -7.23 4.68
N PRO A 21 -18.16 -6.80 3.39
CA PRO A 21 -19.19 -7.23 2.45
C PRO A 21 -19.10 -8.72 2.10
N TRP A 22 -17.92 -9.31 2.18
CA TRP A 22 -17.69 -10.73 1.86
C TRP A 22 -18.11 -11.70 2.95
N ARG A 23 -18.60 -11.24 4.10
CA ARG A 23 -19.08 -12.15 5.15
C ARG A 23 -20.50 -12.59 4.88
N PRO A 24 -20.88 -13.83 5.34
CA PRO A 24 -22.21 -14.35 5.13
C PRO A 24 -23.29 -13.45 5.74
N GLN A 25 -24.47 -13.50 5.14
CA GLN A 25 -25.62 -12.69 5.52
C GLN A 25 -26.16 -12.97 6.94
N GLN A 26 -25.72 -14.04 7.57
CA GLN A 26 -26.11 -14.45 8.92
C GLN A 26 -25.24 -13.78 10.01
N GLY A 27 -25.32 -12.48 10.07
CA GLY A 27 -24.57 -11.67 11.02
C GLY A 27 -23.42 -10.92 10.34
N LYS A 28 -23.52 -9.60 10.39
CA LYS A 28 -22.47 -8.70 9.85
C LYS A 28 -21.24 -8.80 10.74
N VAL A 29 -20.08 -8.78 10.11
CA VAL A 29 -18.78 -8.67 10.78
C VAL A 29 -18.21 -7.29 10.47
N ALA A 30 -17.85 -6.57 11.50
CA ALA A 30 -17.22 -5.27 11.39
C ALA A 30 -15.81 -5.32 12.00
N ARG A 31 -14.97 -4.41 11.56
CA ARG A 31 -13.62 -4.16 12.07
C ARG A 31 -13.47 -2.69 12.43
N MET A 32 -12.67 -2.42 13.43
CA MET A 32 -12.14 -1.06 13.71
C MET A 32 -10.62 -1.16 13.85
N ILE A 33 -9.92 -0.13 13.41
CA ILE A 33 -8.49 0.03 13.70
C ILE A 33 -8.35 0.59 15.10
N CYS A 34 -7.34 0.14 15.82
CA CYS A 34 -7.11 0.56 17.20
C CYS A 34 -5.73 1.21 17.32
N ASP A 35 -5.66 2.25 18.12
CA ASP A 35 -4.40 2.79 18.62
C ASP A 35 -3.92 1.97 19.83
N VAL A 36 -2.61 1.85 19.99
CA VAL A 36 -1.99 1.12 21.10
C VAL A 36 -1.59 2.08 22.20
N TYR A 37 -2.01 1.77 23.43
CA TYR A 37 -1.68 2.54 24.61
C TYR A 37 -1.00 1.69 25.65
N ARG A 38 -0.07 2.29 26.39
CA ARG A 38 0.56 1.70 27.56
C ARG A 38 -0.43 1.58 28.72
N PRO A 39 -0.16 0.73 29.75
CA PRO A 39 -1.02 0.59 30.93
C PRO A 39 -1.22 1.89 31.72
N ASN A 40 -0.32 2.85 31.58
CA ASN A 40 -0.42 4.16 32.22
C ASN A 40 -1.28 5.18 31.44
N GLY A 41 -1.94 4.74 30.37
CA GLY A 41 -2.79 5.58 29.52
C GLY A 41 -2.05 6.47 28.53
N GLN A 42 -0.73 6.35 28.42
CA GLN A 42 0.05 7.07 27.38
C GLN A 42 0.08 6.28 26.08
N PRO A 43 0.09 6.96 24.90
CA PRO A 43 0.30 6.29 23.63
C PRO A 43 1.59 5.47 23.64
N PHE A 44 1.57 4.34 22.94
CA PHE A 44 2.77 3.52 22.78
C PHE A 44 3.61 4.05 21.61
N GLU A 45 4.83 4.51 21.90
CA GLU A 45 5.70 5.15 20.90
C GLU A 45 6.17 4.20 19.80
N GLY A 46 6.06 2.89 20.01
CA GLY A 46 6.36 1.86 19.02
C GLY A 46 5.20 1.52 18.09
N ASP A 47 4.03 2.11 18.29
CA ASP A 47 2.89 1.95 17.40
C ASP A 47 3.12 2.73 16.10
N PRO A 48 3.20 2.05 14.91
CA PRO A 48 3.42 2.74 13.64
C PRO A 48 2.34 3.78 13.33
N ARG A 49 1.09 3.52 13.71
CA ARG A 49 -0.02 4.45 13.52
C ARG A 49 0.16 5.71 14.34
N TYR A 50 0.61 5.57 15.60
CA TYR A 50 0.95 6.72 16.44
C TYR A 50 2.13 7.53 15.89
N VAL A 51 3.16 6.86 15.36
CA VAL A 51 4.30 7.53 14.71
C VAL A 51 3.81 8.36 13.52
N LEU A 52 2.93 7.81 12.68
CA LEU A 52 2.33 8.53 11.56
C LEU A 52 1.47 9.72 12.04
N LYS A 53 0.62 9.53 13.05
CA LYS A 53 -0.18 10.63 13.64
C LYS A 53 0.70 11.81 14.09
N ARG A 54 1.85 11.52 14.68
CA ARG A 54 2.80 12.57 15.07
C ARG A 54 3.42 13.30 13.88
N ALA A 55 3.71 12.59 12.80
CA ALA A 55 4.25 13.21 11.58
C ALA A 55 3.18 14.08 10.88
N VAL A 56 1.94 13.59 10.82
CA VAL A 56 0.80 14.36 10.31
C VAL A 56 0.60 15.63 11.13
N GLN A 57 0.60 15.53 12.47
CA GLN A 57 0.46 16.70 13.35
C GLN A 57 1.58 17.74 13.11
N GLN A 58 2.82 17.29 12.88
CA GLN A 58 3.91 18.22 12.54
C GLN A 58 3.66 18.95 11.22
N ALA A 59 3.10 18.27 10.21
CA ALA A 59 2.72 18.92 8.96
C ALA A 59 1.58 19.93 9.16
N GLU A 60 0.57 19.59 9.96
CA GLU A 60 -0.54 20.47 10.31
C GLU A 60 -0.09 21.70 11.09
N ASP A 61 0.84 21.55 12.04
CA ASP A 61 1.44 22.67 12.80
C ASP A 61 2.21 23.64 11.87
N MET A 62 2.67 23.17 10.71
CA MET A 62 3.27 23.97 9.64
C MET A 62 2.23 24.53 8.65
N GLY A 63 0.95 24.20 8.83
CA GLY A 63 -0.16 24.62 7.98
C GLY A 63 -0.35 23.76 6.72
N TYR A 64 0.14 22.51 6.72
CA TYR A 64 0.04 21.59 5.59
C TYR A 64 -0.83 20.38 5.91
N THR A 65 -1.61 19.94 4.91
CA THR A 65 -2.22 18.61 4.88
C THR A 65 -1.40 17.72 3.94
N PHE A 66 -0.99 16.54 4.39
CA PHE A 66 -0.22 15.60 3.58
C PHE A 66 -1.16 14.53 3.01
N GLU A 67 -1.21 14.45 1.69
CA GLU A 67 -2.02 13.49 0.94
C GLU A 67 -1.14 12.46 0.26
N VAL A 68 -1.62 11.22 0.21
CA VAL A 68 -0.89 10.06 -0.29
C VAL A 68 -1.79 9.20 -1.15
N GLY A 69 -1.33 8.84 -2.36
CA GLY A 69 -1.95 7.87 -3.26
C GLY A 69 -1.01 6.69 -3.49
N PRO A 70 -1.32 5.51 -2.96
CA PRO A 70 -0.50 4.32 -3.13
C PRO A 70 -0.96 3.50 -4.34
N GLU A 71 0.00 2.91 -5.05
CA GLU A 71 -0.20 1.93 -6.12
C GLU A 71 0.34 0.59 -5.63
N CYS A 72 -0.55 -0.33 -5.27
CA CYS A 72 -0.16 -1.57 -4.60
C CYS A 72 -0.19 -2.75 -5.55
N GLU A 73 0.98 -3.23 -5.95
CA GLU A 73 1.14 -4.45 -6.74
C GLU A 73 1.12 -5.71 -5.86
N PHE A 74 0.60 -6.80 -6.42
CA PHE A 74 0.54 -8.10 -5.75
C PHE A 74 0.50 -9.25 -6.77
N PHE A 75 0.80 -10.45 -6.29
CA PHE A 75 0.69 -11.67 -7.09
C PHE A 75 -0.47 -12.53 -6.63
N LEU A 76 -1.13 -13.20 -7.59
CA LEU A 76 -2.14 -14.23 -7.38
C LEU A 76 -1.62 -15.58 -7.86
N PHE A 77 -1.08 -16.37 -6.95
CA PHE A 77 -0.55 -17.70 -7.26
C PHE A 77 -1.57 -18.82 -6.99
N ASN A 78 -1.37 -19.94 -7.65
CA ASN A 78 -2.09 -21.17 -7.31
C ASN A 78 -1.71 -21.64 -5.90
N THR A 79 -2.64 -22.32 -5.25
CA THR A 79 -2.36 -23.16 -4.10
C THR A 79 -2.10 -24.59 -4.54
N ASP A 80 -1.43 -25.40 -3.70
CA ASP A 80 -1.29 -26.82 -3.92
C ASP A 80 -2.57 -27.60 -3.53
N GLU A 81 -2.54 -28.92 -3.66
CA GLU A 81 -3.66 -29.81 -3.30
C GLU A 81 -4.07 -29.74 -1.83
N ASN A 82 -3.17 -29.29 -0.95
CA ASN A 82 -3.39 -29.07 0.47
C ASN A 82 -3.75 -27.62 0.79
N THR A 83 -4.07 -26.79 -0.21
CA THR A 83 -4.34 -25.36 -0.09
C THR A 83 -3.17 -24.53 0.44
N MET A 84 -1.94 -25.06 0.35
CA MET A 84 -0.74 -24.32 0.76
C MET A 84 -0.28 -23.36 -0.34
N PRO A 85 0.30 -22.20 0.03
CA PRO A 85 0.82 -21.24 -0.92
C PRO A 85 1.91 -21.82 -1.83
N THR A 86 1.85 -21.50 -3.12
CA THR A 86 2.91 -21.80 -4.09
C THR A 86 3.36 -20.52 -4.80
N THR A 87 4.35 -20.62 -5.69
CA THR A 87 4.71 -19.58 -6.65
C THR A 87 4.37 -20.02 -8.09
N ASN A 88 3.48 -20.99 -8.22
CA ASN A 88 3.02 -21.47 -9.51
C ASN A 88 1.89 -20.59 -10.03
N THR A 89 1.96 -20.29 -11.31
CA THR A 89 0.89 -19.60 -12.05
C THR A 89 0.42 -20.47 -13.20
N HIS A 90 -0.84 -20.38 -13.56
CA HIS A 90 -1.45 -21.07 -14.68
C HIS A 90 -1.60 -20.17 -15.91
N GLU A 91 -1.06 -18.98 -15.86
CA GLU A 91 -1.11 -17.97 -16.93
C GLU A 91 0.29 -17.50 -17.34
N GLN A 92 0.32 -16.80 -18.48
CA GLN A 92 1.49 -16.13 -19.03
C GLN A 92 1.12 -14.71 -19.53
N ALA A 93 0.07 -14.13 -18.95
CA ALA A 93 -0.36 -12.78 -19.27
C ALA A 93 0.72 -11.76 -18.88
N GLY A 94 0.68 -10.62 -19.50
CA GLY A 94 1.57 -9.47 -19.28
C GLY A 94 0.79 -8.19 -19.09
N TYR A 95 1.48 -7.07 -19.21
CA TYR A 95 0.94 -5.74 -18.89
C TYR A 95 -0.32 -5.41 -19.71
N PHE A 96 -1.39 -5.07 -19.00
CA PHE A 96 -2.71 -4.75 -19.55
C PHE A 96 -3.40 -5.87 -20.35
N ASP A 97 -2.91 -7.12 -20.27
CA ASP A 97 -3.64 -8.24 -20.83
C ASP A 97 -4.99 -8.43 -20.12
N ILE A 98 -5.98 -8.93 -20.86
CA ILE A 98 -7.33 -9.20 -20.41
C ILE A 98 -7.67 -10.68 -20.68
N GLY A 99 -8.83 -11.14 -20.23
CA GLY A 99 -9.33 -12.46 -20.60
C GLY A 99 -9.38 -12.66 -22.13
N PRO A 100 -8.98 -13.83 -22.67
CA PRO A 100 -8.76 -15.08 -21.94
C PRO A 100 -7.31 -15.30 -21.44
N LEU A 101 -6.41 -14.33 -21.53
CA LEU A 101 -5.01 -14.48 -21.09
C LEU A 101 -4.87 -14.27 -19.57
N ASP A 102 -5.55 -13.27 -19.03
CA ASP A 102 -5.58 -12.97 -17.60
C ASP A 102 -6.59 -13.88 -16.87
N PHE A 103 -6.09 -14.92 -16.23
CA PHE A 103 -6.93 -15.81 -15.42
C PHE A 103 -7.20 -15.27 -14.00
N GLY A 104 -6.52 -14.23 -13.58
CA GLY A 104 -6.75 -13.53 -12.31
C GLY A 104 -7.87 -12.50 -12.37
N GLU A 105 -8.38 -12.16 -13.56
CA GLU A 105 -9.35 -11.09 -13.79
C GLU A 105 -10.60 -11.21 -12.90
N ASN A 106 -11.17 -12.41 -12.77
CA ASN A 106 -12.37 -12.60 -11.95
C ASN A 106 -12.10 -12.35 -10.46
N ALA A 107 -10.95 -12.81 -9.95
CA ALA A 107 -10.57 -12.55 -8.56
C ALA A 107 -10.31 -11.06 -8.34
N ARG A 108 -9.60 -10.40 -9.27
CA ARG A 108 -9.32 -8.97 -9.21
C ARG A 108 -10.62 -8.15 -9.25
N ARG A 109 -11.58 -8.51 -10.12
CA ARG A 109 -12.90 -7.86 -10.19
C ARG A 109 -13.67 -8.00 -8.89
N ASP A 110 -13.72 -9.20 -8.29
CA ASP A 110 -14.38 -9.42 -7.01
C ASP A 110 -13.72 -8.58 -5.89
N ILE A 111 -12.41 -8.44 -5.92
CA ILE A 111 -11.67 -7.57 -4.98
C ILE A 111 -12.15 -6.13 -5.14
N VAL A 112 -12.16 -5.61 -6.37
CA VAL A 112 -12.61 -4.24 -6.67
C VAL A 112 -14.02 -4.00 -6.15
N MET A 113 -14.99 -4.85 -6.50
CA MET A 113 -16.39 -4.68 -6.08
C MET A 113 -16.55 -4.68 -4.55
N ASN A 114 -15.82 -5.55 -3.84
CA ASN A 114 -15.86 -5.56 -2.38
C ASN A 114 -15.20 -4.33 -1.75
N LEU A 115 -14.15 -3.79 -2.36
CA LEU A 115 -13.52 -2.55 -1.90
C LEU A 115 -14.44 -1.34 -2.14
N GLU A 116 -15.13 -1.28 -3.30
CA GLU A 116 -16.13 -0.23 -3.58
C GLU A 116 -17.29 -0.29 -2.59
N ASP A 117 -17.79 -1.48 -2.24
CA ASP A 117 -18.80 -1.67 -1.19
C ASP A 117 -18.33 -1.20 0.20
N MET A 118 -17.02 -1.10 0.41
CA MET A 118 -16.40 -0.53 1.62
C MET A 118 -16.06 0.97 1.48
N GLY A 119 -16.48 1.61 0.39
CA GLY A 119 -16.30 3.04 0.17
C GLY A 119 -14.98 3.43 -0.51
N PHE A 120 -14.18 2.49 -0.97
CA PHE A 120 -13.00 2.81 -1.79
C PHE A 120 -13.44 3.37 -3.14
N VAL A 121 -12.73 4.39 -3.60
CA VAL A 121 -12.86 4.89 -4.97
C VAL A 121 -11.71 4.29 -5.78
N ILE A 122 -12.03 3.30 -6.59
CA ILE A 122 -11.04 2.61 -7.42
C ILE A 122 -10.77 3.44 -8.68
N GLU A 123 -9.49 3.67 -8.99
CA GLU A 123 -9.03 4.46 -10.12
C GLU A 123 -8.49 3.58 -11.26
N ALA A 124 -7.78 2.50 -10.93
CA ALA A 124 -7.28 1.54 -11.89
C ALA A 124 -7.31 0.10 -11.35
N SER A 125 -7.41 -0.86 -12.25
CA SER A 125 -7.32 -2.29 -11.93
C SER A 125 -6.89 -3.05 -13.19
N HIS A 126 -5.68 -3.57 -13.20
CA HIS A 126 -5.10 -4.21 -14.39
C HIS A 126 -4.14 -5.36 -14.06
N HIS A 127 -3.81 -6.14 -15.08
CA HIS A 127 -2.72 -7.11 -15.02
C HIS A 127 -1.38 -6.39 -15.17
N GLU A 128 -0.39 -6.81 -14.42
CA GLU A 128 0.96 -6.27 -14.43
C GLU A 128 1.93 -7.04 -15.34
N MET A 129 3.21 -6.60 -15.38
CA MET A 129 4.21 -7.14 -16.31
C MET A 129 4.53 -8.63 -16.09
N ALA A 130 4.59 -9.06 -14.84
CA ALA A 130 4.91 -10.46 -14.55
C ALA A 130 3.67 -11.35 -14.59
N PRO A 131 3.79 -12.62 -15.04
CA PRO A 131 2.70 -13.59 -14.94
C PRO A 131 2.13 -13.69 -13.52
N ALA A 132 0.82 -13.59 -13.38
CA ALA A 132 0.06 -13.57 -12.13
C ALA A 132 0.25 -12.30 -11.28
N GLN A 133 0.84 -11.25 -11.82
CA GLN A 133 0.99 -9.96 -11.15
C GLN A 133 -0.17 -9.03 -11.51
N HIS A 134 -0.69 -8.34 -10.51
CA HIS A 134 -1.85 -7.44 -10.61
C HIS A 134 -1.61 -6.17 -9.84
N GLU A 135 -2.32 -5.13 -10.22
CA GLU A 135 -2.37 -3.85 -9.53
C GLU A 135 -3.82 -3.37 -9.40
N ILE A 136 -4.12 -2.75 -8.28
CA ILE A 136 -5.39 -2.06 -8.05
C ILE A 136 -5.07 -0.76 -7.33
N ASP A 137 -5.39 0.35 -7.97
CA ASP A 137 -5.17 1.68 -7.47
C ASP A 137 -6.47 2.28 -6.95
N PHE A 138 -6.39 2.92 -5.82
CA PHE A 138 -7.50 3.65 -5.23
C PHE A 138 -7.10 5.09 -4.94
N ARG A 139 -8.09 5.97 -4.97
CA ARG A 139 -7.90 7.39 -4.84
C ARG A 139 -7.12 7.74 -3.58
N TYR A 140 -6.23 8.72 -3.72
CA TYR A 140 -5.48 9.32 -2.63
C TYR A 140 -6.39 9.91 -1.53
N ASP A 141 -5.87 9.98 -0.33
CA ASP A 141 -6.51 10.59 0.83
C ASP A 141 -5.43 11.13 1.77
N GLU A 142 -5.82 11.76 2.86
CA GLU A 142 -4.90 12.13 3.94
C GLU A 142 -4.09 10.91 4.40
N ALA A 143 -2.85 11.15 4.77
CA ALA A 143 -1.85 10.09 4.99
C ALA A 143 -2.29 9.02 5.99
N LEU A 144 -3.00 9.38 7.07
CA LEU A 144 -3.48 8.43 8.06
C LEU A 144 -4.59 7.53 7.49
N ASN A 145 -5.56 8.13 6.80
CA ASN A 145 -6.65 7.41 6.15
C ASN A 145 -6.11 6.45 5.09
N THR A 146 -5.16 6.92 4.26
CA THR A 146 -4.51 6.08 3.25
C THR A 146 -3.76 4.90 3.87
N ALA A 147 -3.04 5.10 4.97
CA ALA A 147 -2.35 4.01 5.66
C ALA A 147 -3.34 2.96 6.21
N ASP A 148 -4.45 3.39 6.78
CA ASP A 148 -5.53 2.51 7.25
C ASP A 148 -6.19 1.78 6.07
N ASN A 149 -6.39 2.47 4.94
CA ASN A 149 -6.94 1.89 3.70
C ASN A 149 -6.02 0.82 3.11
N ILE A 150 -4.69 1.02 3.08
CA ILE A 150 -3.74 -0.01 2.63
C ILE A 150 -3.86 -1.28 3.48
N MET A 151 -4.01 -1.16 4.80
CA MET A 151 -4.16 -2.32 5.67
C MET A 151 -5.46 -3.07 5.37
N THR A 152 -6.55 -2.34 5.11
CA THR A 152 -7.85 -2.88 4.68
C THR A 152 -7.74 -3.56 3.33
N PHE A 153 -7.16 -2.89 2.35
CA PHE A 153 -6.90 -3.38 1.01
C PHE A 153 -6.16 -4.72 1.03
N LYS A 154 -5.03 -4.79 1.73
CA LYS A 154 -4.22 -6.03 1.82
C LYS A 154 -4.99 -7.19 2.45
N MET A 155 -5.89 -6.90 3.39
CA MET A 155 -6.76 -7.91 4.00
C MET A 155 -7.84 -8.37 3.02
N ALA A 156 -8.50 -7.45 2.32
CA ALA A 156 -9.53 -7.74 1.31
C ALA A 156 -8.95 -8.59 0.19
N VAL A 157 -7.83 -8.18 -0.41
CA VAL A 157 -7.14 -8.90 -1.49
C VAL A 157 -6.86 -10.35 -1.08
N ARG A 158 -6.23 -10.57 0.08
CA ARG A 158 -5.91 -11.93 0.55
C ARG A 158 -7.15 -12.78 0.82
N THR A 159 -8.18 -12.16 1.40
CA THR A 159 -9.41 -12.87 1.77
C THR A 159 -10.18 -13.31 0.53
N ILE A 160 -10.31 -12.41 -0.43
CA ILE A 160 -11.09 -12.67 -1.65
C ILE A 160 -10.33 -13.60 -2.59
N ALA A 161 -9.02 -13.39 -2.77
CA ALA A 161 -8.18 -14.32 -3.54
C ALA A 161 -8.33 -15.76 -3.03
N ARG A 162 -8.33 -15.97 -1.71
CA ARG A 162 -8.52 -17.30 -1.12
C ARG A 162 -9.88 -17.91 -1.47
N ARG A 163 -10.92 -17.10 -1.63
CA ARG A 163 -12.26 -17.59 -2.06
C ARG A 163 -12.25 -18.08 -3.50
N HIS A 164 -11.34 -17.55 -4.32
CA HIS A 164 -11.07 -18.01 -5.69
C HIS A 164 -10.05 -19.16 -5.78
N GLY A 165 -9.62 -19.73 -4.62
CA GLY A 165 -8.61 -20.79 -4.60
C GLY A 165 -7.18 -20.30 -4.87
N LEU A 166 -6.94 -18.99 -4.79
CA LEU A 166 -5.66 -18.35 -5.07
C LEU A 166 -4.97 -17.88 -3.78
N HIS A 167 -3.65 -17.81 -3.85
CA HIS A 167 -2.82 -17.20 -2.82
C HIS A 167 -2.34 -15.82 -3.25
N ALA A 168 -2.84 -14.78 -2.59
CA ALA A 168 -2.38 -13.41 -2.80
C ALA A 168 -1.15 -13.10 -1.93
N THR A 169 -0.10 -12.55 -2.54
CA THR A 169 1.10 -12.11 -1.83
C THR A 169 1.55 -10.73 -2.27
N PHE A 170 1.95 -9.91 -1.28
CA PHE A 170 2.61 -8.60 -1.45
C PHE A 170 4.12 -8.71 -1.23
N MET A 171 4.67 -9.91 -1.40
CA MET A 171 6.11 -10.14 -1.27
C MET A 171 6.86 -9.38 -2.36
N PRO A 172 7.90 -8.58 -2.04
CA PRO A 172 8.57 -7.74 -3.03
C PRO A 172 9.15 -8.50 -4.24
N LYS A 173 9.67 -9.69 -4.04
CA LYS A 173 10.21 -10.54 -5.12
C LYS A 173 9.85 -12.00 -4.86
N PRO A 174 8.60 -12.43 -5.15
CA PRO A 174 8.16 -13.78 -4.87
C PRO A 174 8.76 -14.80 -5.85
N LYS A 175 9.13 -14.38 -7.07
CA LYS A 175 9.65 -15.24 -8.12
C LYS A 175 10.92 -14.63 -8.73
N PHE A 176 11.94 -15.46 -8.95
CA PHE A 176 13.16 -15.06 -9.64
C PHE A 176 12.91 -14.91 -11.14
N GLY A 177 13.60 -13.93 -11.77
CA GLY A 177 13.59 -13.77 -13.23
C GLY A 177 12.34 -13.07 -13.81
N VAL A 178 11.44 -12.55 -12.97
CA VAL A 178 10.29 -11.73 -13.38
C VAL A 178 10.22 -10.47 -12.55
N ASN A 179 9.38 -9.49 -12.92
CA ASN A 179 9.17 -8.28 -12.12
C ASN A 179 8.69 -8.62 -10.70
N GLY A 180 8.96 -7.75 -9.76
CA GLY A 180 8.51 -7.87 -8.38
C GLY A 180 7.44 -6.84 -8.06
N SER A 181 6.79 -6.99 -6.90
CA SER A 181 5.75 -6.06 -6.44
C SER A 181 6.34 -4.78 -5.88
N GLY A 182 6.01 -3.65 -6.49
CA GLY A 182 6.21 -2.31 -5.96
C GLY A 182 5.04 -1.86 -5.10
N MET A 183 5.24 -0.75 -4.44
CA MET A 183 4.19 0.12 -3.94
C MET A 183 4.66 1.54 -4.20
N HIS A 184 4.28 2.12 -5.33
CA HIS A 184 4.56 3.50 -5.63
C HIS A 184 3.75 4.39 -4.69
N ILE A 185 4.32 5.51 -4.31
CA ILE A 185 3.67 6.44 -3.38
C ILE A 185 3.63 7.81 -4.06
N ASN A 186 2.46 8.17 -4.57
CA ASN A 186 2.18 9.53 -5.02
C ASN A 186 1.96 10.42 -3.80
N MET A 187 2.57 11.58 -3.76
CA MET A 187 2.56 12.45 -2.59
C MET A 187 2.25 13.89 -2.99
N SER A 188 1.43 14.56 -2.18
CA SER A 188 1.23 16.00 -2.31
C SER A 188 1.09 16.67 -0.94
N LEU A 189 1.40 17.97 -0.88
CA LEU A 189 1.09 18.83 0.25
C LEU A 189 0.02 19.83 -0.16
N GLN A 190 -1.03 19.92 0.65
CA GLN A 190 -2.08 20.92 0.51
C GLN A 190 -1.87 22.05 1.52
N LYS A 191 -2.15 23.28 1.10
CA LYS A 191 -2.26 24.43 1.96
C LYS A 191 -3.44 25.25 1.49
N ASP A 192 -4.35 25.56 2.40
CA ASP A 192 -5.60 26.28 2.10
C ASP A 192 -6.39 25.64 0.94
N GLY A 193 -6.42 24.29 0.88
CA GLY A 193 -7.10 23.52 -0.16
C GLY A 193 -6.45 23.56 -1.54
N LYS A 194 -5.18 23.97 -1.63
CA LYS A 194 -4.41 24.01 -2.88
C LYS A 194 -3.17 23.14 -2.77
N ASN A 195 -2.92 22.35 -3.81
CA ASN A 195 -1.66 21.63 -3.94
C ASN A 195 -0.51 22.64 -4.13
N ILE A 196 0.43 22.64 -3.18
CA ILE A 196 1.54 23.58 -3.17
C ILE A 196 2.78 23.08 -3.92
N PHE A 197 2.76 21.86 -4.46
CA PHE A 197 3.88 21.33 -5.24
C PHE A 197 3.91 21.84 -6.68
N GLN A 198 2.86 22.50 -7.16
CA GLN A 198 2.75 22.96 -8.52
C GLN A 198 3.18 24.43 -8.68
N ASP A 199 4.05 24.70 -9.66
CA ASP A 199 4.35 26.04 -10.17
C ASP A 199 4.47 26.00 -11.70
N ALA A 200 3.50 26.58 -12.38
CA ALA A 200 3.47 26.62 -13.85
C ALA A 200 4.60 27.47 -14.47
N SER A 201 5.31 28.27 -13.69
CA SER A 201 6.44 29.08 -14.15
C SER A 201 7.78 28.32 -14.13
N ASP A 202 7.84 27.22 -13.39
CA ASP A 202 9.03 26.37 -13.32
C ASP A 202 9.11 25.43 -14.54
N PRO A 203 10.29 25.17 -15.12
CA PRO A 203 10.45 24.27 -16.26
C PRO A 203 9.97 22.83 -16.02
N ASN A 204 10.00 22.37 -14.77
CA ASN A 204 9.50 21.03 -14.37
C ASN A 204 8.08 21.09 -13.78
N GLY A 205 7.45 22.28 -13.72
CA GLY A 205 6.14 22.46 -13.12
C GLY A 205 6.10 22.35 -11.58
N LEU A 206 7.27 22.42 -10.92
CA LEU A 206 7.42 22.19 -9.47
C LEU A 206 7.70 23.48 -8.71
N SER A 207 7.06 23.65 -7.58
CA SER A 207 7.34 24.76 -6.66
C SER A 207 8.65 24.57 -5.90
N GLU A 208 9.10 25.63 -5.23
CA GLU A 208 10.26 25.59 -4.33
C GLU A 208 10.04 24.58 -3.18
N GLU A 209 8.83 24.53 -2.62
CA GLU A 209 8.45 23.57 -1.60
C GLU A 209 8.56 22.11 -2.09
N ALA A 210 8.18 21.85 -3.35
CA ALA A 210 8.35 20.52 -3.94
C ALA A 210 9.82 20.13 -4.03
N TYR A 211 10.70 21.04 -4.46
CA TYR A 211 12.14 20.80 -4.50
C TYR A 211 12.73 20.56 -3.10
N TYR A 212 12.29 21.29 -2.08
CA TYR A 212 12.70 21.03 -0.69
C TYR A 212 12.24 19.67 -0.21
N PHE A 213 11.02 19.29 -0.51
CA PHE A 213 10.47 17.97 -0.16
C PHE A 213 11.25 16.82 -0.81
N ILE A 214 11.49 16.91 -2.13
CA ILE A 214 12.32 15.95 -2.88
C ILE A 214 13.73 15.87 -2.30
N GLY A 215 14.35 17.02 -2.04
CA GLY A 215 15.69 17.08 -1.43
C GLY A 215 15.74 16.41 -0.04
N GLY A 216 14.68 16.58 0.74
CA GLY A 216 14.50 15.93 2.04
C GLY A 216 14.43 14.39 1.91
N ILE A 217 13.61 13.89 0.98
CA ILE A 217 13.54 12.44 0.70
C ILE A 217 14.89 11.90 0.27
N MET A 218 15.54 12.53 -0.73
CA MET A 218 16.84 12.08 -1.24
C MET A 218 17.92 12.05 -0.15
N ARG A 219 17.91 13.02 0.75
CA ARG A 219 18.85 13.08 1.89
C ARG A 219 18.65 11.92 2.86
N HIS A 220 17.41 11.50 3.09
CA HIS A 220 17.04 10.54 4.11
C HIS A 220 16.76 9.14 3.57
N ILE A 221 16.70 8.93 2.24
CA ILE A 221 16.27 7.67 1.61
C ILE A 221 17.05 6.44 2.08
N LYS A 222 18.35 6.58 2.39
CA LYS A 222 19.16 5.47 2.91
C LYS A 222 18.66 5.00 4.28
N GLY A 223 18.28 5.93 5.16
CA GLY A 223 17.68 5.60 6.45
C GLY A 223 16.25 5.10 6.30
N MET A 224 15.48 5.74 5.41
CA MET A 224 14.12 5.34 5.09
C MET A 224 14.04 3.90 4.57
N ALA A 225 15.04 3.45 3.80
CA ALA A 225 15.08 2.10 3.24
C ALA A 225 14.99 0.99 4.32
N ALA A 226 15.44 1.24 5.54
CA ALA A 226 15.28 0.31 6.66
C ALA A 226 13.80 0.06 7.03
N ILE A 227 12.92 1.02 6.74
CA ILE A 227 11.48 0.95 7.00
C ILE A 227 10.72 0.58 5.73
N THR A 228 11.02 1.22 4.59
CA THR A 228 10.31 0.99 3.32
C THR A 228 10.71 -0.32 2.64
N ASN A 229 11.90 -0.84 2.93
CA ASN A 229 12.43 -2.10 2.39
C ASN A 229 12.97 -3.00 3.52
N PRO A 230 12.11 -3.43 4.48
CA PRO A 230 12.57 -4.02 5.75
C PRO A 230 13.01 -5.48 5.65
N LEU A 231 12.77 -6.15 4.51
CA LEU A 231 13.03 -7.57 4.34
C LEU A 231 14.25 -7.83 3.44
N VAL A 232 14.95 -8.92 3.66
CA VAL A 232 15.98 -9.41 2.72
C VAL A 232 15.40 -9.55 1.31
N ASN A 233 14.15 -10.00 1.22
CA ASN A 233 13.46 -10.13 -0.06
C ASN A 233 13.22 -8.78 -0.77
N SER A 234 13.09 -7.66 -0.03
CA SER A 234 13.00 -6.33 -0.63
C SER A 234 14.19 -6.02 -1.54
N TYR A 235 15.39 -6.37 -1.11
CA TYR A 235 16.64 -6.13 -1.86
C TYR A 235 16.82 -7.09 -3.04
N LYS A 236 16.10 -8.22 -3.08
CA LYS A 236 16.03 -9.07 -4.27
C LYS A 236 15.19 -8.44 -5.40
N ARG A 237 14.30 -7.50 -5.07
CA ARG A 237 13.55 -6.71 -6.04
C ARG A 237 14.41 -5.56 -6.60
N LEU A 238 15.21 -4.90 -5.80
CA LEU A 238 15.97 -3.71 -6.17
C LEU A 238 17.21 -4.04 -7.02
N VAL A 239 16.98 -4.66 -8.17
CA VAL A 239 18.02 -5.09 -9.13
C VAL A 239 17.67 -4.61 -10.54
N PRO A 240 18.68 -4.37 -11.42
CA PRO A 240 18.44 -3.89 -12.78
C PRO A 240 17.60 -4.84 -13.63
N GLY A 241 16.83 -4.28 -14.57
CA GLY A 241 16.12 -5.04 -15.60
C GLY A 241 14.72 -5.53 -15.23
N PHE A 242 14.16 -5.08 -14.10
CA PHE A 242 12.84 -5.51 -13.61
C PHE A 242 12.00 -4.35 -13.08
N GLU A 243 12.11 -3.17 -13.67
CA GLU A 243 11.31 -1.97 -13.32
C GLU A 243 11.35 -1.63 -11.83
N ALA A 244 12.51 -1.77 -11.21
CA ALA A 244 12.73 -1.44 -9.82
C ALA A 244 13.82 -0.38 -9.67
N PRO A 245 13.73 0.52 -8.69
CA PRO A 245 14.75 1.53 -8.45
C PRO A 245 16.06 0.88 -8.01
N VAL A 246 17.16 1.17 -8.71
CA VAL A 246 18.51 0.67 -8.39
C VAL A 246 19.47 1.79 -8.00
N TYR A 247 19.05 3.04 -8.22
CA TYR A 247 19.82 4.23 -7.90
C TYR A 247 19.00 5.17 -7.01
N ILE A 248 19.70 5.97 -6.20
CA ILE A 248 19.11 7.11 -5.52
C ILE A 248 19.20 8.28 -6.48
N ALA A 249 18.14 8.51 -7.23
CA ALA A 249 18.05 9.58 -8.21
C ALA A 249 16.64 10.15 -8.24
N TRP A 250 16.54 11.44 -8.51
CA TRP A 250 15.28 12.07 -8.92
C TRP A 250 15.30 12.23 -10.44
N LEU A 251 14.27 11.73 -11.08
CA LEU A 251 14.06 11.85 -12.52
C LEU A 251 12.67 12.46 -12.73
N SER A 252 12.58 13.47 -13.57
CA SER A 252 11.28 13.96 -14.04
C SER A 252 10.70 12.95 -15.02
N LEU A 253 9.43 12.57 -14.84
CA LEU A 253 8.70 11.69 -15.77
C LEU A 253 8.62 12.23 -17.21
N ILE A 254 8.94 13.51 -17.43
CA ILE A 254 8.98 14.12 -18.75
C ILE A 254 10.20 13.64 -19.56
N HIS A 255 11.15 12.97 -18.95
CA HIS A 255 12.41 12.56 -19.56
C HIS A 255 12.65 11.03 -19.56
N ILE A 256 11.60 10.23 -19.33
CA ILE A 256 11.63 8.77 -19.51
C ILE A 256 11.06 8.41 -20.88
#